data_f7d491881900b2db935d11290ee2ba05
#
_entry.id   f7d491881900b2db935d11290ee2ba05
#
_cell.length_a   1.000
_cell.length_b   1.000
_cell.length_c   1.000
_cell.angle_alpha   90.00
_cell.angle_beta   90.00
_cell.angle_gamma   90.00
#
_symmetry.space_group_name_H-M   'P 1'
#
loop_
_entity.id
_entity.type
_entity.pdbx_description
1 polymer ?
#
loop_
_entity_poly.entity_id
_entity_poly.type
_entity_poly.pdbx_seq_one_letter_code
_entity_poly.pdbx_strand_id
1 'polypeptide(L)'
;MALAIGYLLGTRNGEDGEGQGLAQPAASASTAAGADADSSGEGDGATDKAASASGALNVAAPKVGTGAQLWGPGVEPTKLTEIGQVHRRVKDDPFAVGKVDAPVVISEFSDFECPFCSRHVNQVEPKIMEYVEDGKVRIEWNDFPVNGPYAVDSAKAGRAAAEQGKFAEYKDVLYAASKGVSGHPEYTIDDFVGFAKEAGVKDLDKFRADATSDKYDEAVKNATAYASGIGITGTPAFVIGETFISGAQPEETFVDTIEKELSKAGAA
;
A
#
# COMPACT_ATOMS: atom_id res chain seq x y z
N MET A 1 31.99 34.19 35.17
CA MET A 1 31.19 35.36 34.82
C MET A 1 29.81 34.84 34.33
N ALA A 2 28.83 35.04 35.18
CA ALA A 2 27.44 34.65 34.91
C ALA A 2 26.72 35.89 34.35
N LEU A 3 25.87 35.67 33.37
CA LEU A 3 24.83 36.63 33.01
C LEU A 3 23.55 35.87 32.66
N ALA A 4 22.60 35.95 33.56
CA ALA A 4 21.19 35.59 33.39
C ALA A 4 20.41 36.85 33.03
N ILE A 5 19.48 36.75 32.09
CA ILE A 5 18.36 37.67 31.86
C ILE A 5 17.38 36.87 30.99
N GLY A 6 16.09 36.71 31.21
CA GLY A 6 15.12 37.31 32.07
C GLY A 6 13.77 36.93 31.51
N TYR A 7 12.92 36.34 32.33
CA TYR A 7 11.50 35.99 32.05
C TYR A 7 10.68 37.25 31.74
N LEU A 8 9.78 37.20 30.77
CA LEU A 8 8.62 38.07 30.69
C LEU A 8 7.37 37.25 30.41
N LEU A 9 6.59 37.05 31.45
CA LEU A 9 5.21 36.60 31.46
C LEU A 9 4.34 37.74 30.93
N GLY A 10 3.50 37.45 29.97
CA GLY A 10 2.42 38.30 29.47
C GLY A 10 1.09 37.57 29.54
N THR A 11 0.41 37.69 30.66
CA THR A 11 -1.00 37.34 30.83
C THR A 11 -1.87 38.40 30.18
N ARG A 12 -2.86 38.00 29.40
CA ARG A 12 -4.07 38.81 29.15
C ARG A 12 -5.30 37.93 29.10
N ASN A 13 -6.17 38.25 30.04
CA ASN A 13 -7.54 37.77 30.21
C ASN A 13 -8.54 38.44 29.27
N GLY A 14 -9.63 37.70 29.05
CA GLY A 14 -11.03 38.22 28.86
C GLY A 14 -11.38 38.52 27.41
N GLU A 15 -12.52 38.25 26.87
CA GLU A 15 -13.89 38.17 27.42
C GLU A 15 -14.80 37.49 26.37
N ASP A 16 -15.88 37.02 26.84
CA ASP A 16 -17.09 36.42 26.32
C ASP A 16 -17.65 36.92 24.98
N GLY A 17 -18.20 35.99 24.19
CA GLY A 17 -19.05 36.30 23.05
C GLY A 17 -19.95 35.10 22.72
N GLU A 18 -21.20 35.17 23.25
CA GLU A 18 -22.29 34.22 23.02
C GLU A 18 -22.77 34.17 21.57
N GLY A 19 -23.21 32.98 21.15
CA GLY A 19 -24.50 32.86 20.43
C GLY A 19 -24.43 32.64 18.94
N GLN A 20 -24.84 31.52 18.51
CA GLN A 20 -26.05 31.21 17.74
C GLN A 20 -25.91 29.91 16.98
N GLY A 21 -26.72 28.93 17.34
CA GLY A 21 -26.92 27.70 16.62
C GLY A 21 -27.71 27.89 15.32
N LEU A 22 -27.42 27.06 14.35
CA LEU A 22 -28.29 26.75 13.22
C LEU A 22 -28.25 25.26 12.92
N ALA A 23 -29.32 24.63 13.30
CA ALA A 23 -30.20 23.65 12.70
C ALA A 23 -29.64 22.70 11.65
N GLN A 24 -29.67 21.41 11.97
CA GLN A 24 -29.73 20.29 11.04
C GLN A 24 -31.10 20.23 10.35
N PRO A 25 -31.20 19.78 9.11
CA PRO A 25 -32.45 19.24 8.59
C PRO A 25 -32.49 17.71 8.71
N ALA A 26 -33.65 17.27 9.21
CA ALA A 26 -34.00 15.88 9.48
C ALA A 26 -34.23 15.06 8.21
N ALA A 27 -34.06 13.75 8.39
CA ALA A 27 -34.39 12.68 7.48
C ALA A 27 -35.91 12.65 7.16
N SER A 28 -36.20 12.34 5.89
CA SER A 28 -37.57 11.92 5.48
C SER A 28 -37.49 10.43 5.07
N ALA A 29 -38.10 9.60 5.86
CA ALA A 29 -38.46 8.24 5.52
C ALA A 29 -39.69 8.24 4.59
N SER A 30 -39.64 7.45 3.53
CA SER A 30 -40.81 7.09 2.75
C SER A 30 -40.95 5.57 2.70
N THR A 31 -41.99 5.11 3.37
CA THR A 31 -42.53 3.75 3.29
C THR A 31 -43.50 3.65 2.12
N ALA A 32 -43.37 2.58 1.33
CA ALA A 32 -44.52 2.04 0.58
C ALA A 32 -44.41 0.54 0.48
N ALA A 33 -45.50 -0.10 0.84
CA ALA A 33 -45.73 -1.51 1.01
C ALA A 33 -46.16 -2.21 -0.31
N GLY A 34 -45.87 -3.52 -0.40
CA GLY A 34 -46.87 -4.55 -0.66
C GLY A 34 -47.05 -5.02 -2.08
N ALA A 35 -46.76 -6.28 -2.34
CA ALA A 35 -47.74 -7.26 -2.82
C ALA A 35 -47.12 -8.64 -3.00
N ASP A 36 -47.74 -9.62 -2.43
CA ASP A 36 -47.55 -11.06 -2.50
C ASP A 36 -47.77 -11.63 -3.90
N ALA A 37 -47.04 -12.67 -4.27
CA ALA A 37 -47.58 -13.76 -5.10
C ALA A 37 -46.78 -15.05 -4.85
N ASP A 38 -47.44 -15.98 -4.24
CA ASP A 38 -47.21 -17.40 -4.07
C ASP A 38 -47.07 -18.14 -5.42
N SER A 39 -46.14 -19.07 -5.53
CA SER A 39 -46.28 -20.27 -6.37
C SER A 39 -45.30 -21.35 -5.94
N SER A 40 -45.87 -22.37 -5.32
CA SER A 40 -45.33 -23.66 -5.00
C SER A 40 -44.96 -24.48 -6.27
N GLY A 41 -43.85 -25.24 -6.20
CA GLY A 41 -43.48 -26.26 -7.14
C GLY A 41 -42.43 -27.19 -6.58
N GLU A 42 -42.87 -28.34 -6.02
CA GLU A 42 -42.07 -29.50 -5.67
C GLU A 42 -41.54 -30.22 -6.90
N GLY A 43 -40.32 -30.79 -6.82
CA GLY A 43 -39.85 -31.72 -7.85
C GLY A 43 -38.41 -32.21 -7.62
N ASP A 44 -38.32 -33.26 -6.86
CA ASP A 44 -37.43 -34.44 -6.94
C ASP A 44 -35.93 -34.30 -7.32
N GLY A 45 -35.21 -35.02 -6.47
CA GLY A 45 -33.80 -35.30 -6.42
C GLY A 45 -33.16 -35.96 -7.65
N ALA A 46 -31.88 -35.73 -7.77
CA ALA A 46 -30.90 -36.69 -8.27
C ALA A 46 -29.49 -36.33 -7.84
N THR A 47 -28.88 -37.29 -7.27
CA THR A 47 -27.48 -37.39 -6.84
C THR A 47 -26.47 -37.25 -7.95
N ASP A 48 -25.25 -36.82 -7.54
CA ASP A 48 -23.94 -37.14 -8.10
C ASP A 48 -23.45 -36.47 -9.42
N LYS A 49 -22.47 -35.62 -9.26
CA LYS A 49 -21.06 -35.85 -9.64
C LYS A 49 -20.27 -34.56 -9.54
N ALA A 50 -19.31 -34.58 -8.61
CA ALA A 50 -18.16 -33.69 -8.68
C ALA A 50 -17.48 -33.85 -10.04
N ALA A 51 -17.66 -32.88 -10.92
CA ALA A 51 -16.87 -32.75 -12.12
C ALA A 51 -16.03 -31.46 -11.97
N SER A 52 -14.77 -31.68 -11.64
CA SER A 52 -13.69 -30.71 -11.80
C SER A 52 -13.74 -30.17 -13.22
N ALA A 53 -14.38 -29.02 -13.42
CA ALA A 53 -14.30 -28.26 -14.65
C ALA A 53 -13.18 -27.20 -14.48
N SER A 54 -11.93 -27.65 -14.61
CA SER A 54 -10.79 -26.83 -14.98
C SER A 54 -11.05 -26.31 -16.41
N GLY A 55 -11.96 -25.39 -16.54
CA GLY A 55 -12.13 -24.55 -17.73
C GLY A 55 -11.17 -23.38 -17.58
N ALA A 56 -9.92 -23.57 -17.99
CA ALA A 56 -8.99 -22.47 -18.21
C ALA A 56 -9.63 -21.52 -19.25
N LEU A 57 -10.29 -20.49 -18.77
CA LEU A 57 -10.60 -19.31 -19.58
C LEU A 57 -9.24 -18.71 -19.95
N ASN A 58 -8.85 -18.90 -21.18
CA ASN A 58 -7.64 -18.33 -21.78
C ASN A 58 -7.85 -16.82 -22.00
N VAL A 59 -8.04 -16.09 -20.89
CA VAL A 59 -7.99 -14.64 -20.87
C VAL A 59 -6.51 -14.33 -20.80
N ALA A 60 -5.95 -13.77 -21.88
CA ALA A 60 -4.57 -13.30 -21.88
C ALA A 60 -4.38 -12.45 -20.63
N ALA A 61 -3.50 -12.90 -19.73
CA ALA A 61 -3.18 -12.18 -18.50
C ALA A 61 -2.77 -10.75 -18.89
N PRO A 62 -3.28 -9.72 -18.22
CA PRO A 62 -2.84 -8.36 -18.49
C PRO A 62 -1.31 -8.33 -18.41
N LYS A 63 -0.66 -7.61 -19.31
CA LYS A 63 0.79 -7.47 -19.33
C LYS A 63 1.19 -6.59 -18.14
N VAL A 64 1.51 -7.20 -17.01
CA VAL A 64 1.90 -6.50 -15.77
C VAL A 64 3.37 -6.08 -15.75
N GLY A 65 4.07 -6.21 -16.86
CA GLY A 65 5.51 -5.96 -16.93
C GLY A 65 6.33 -7.06 -16.26
N THR A 66 7.64 -6.89 -16.29
CA THR A 66 8.63 -7.76 -15.60
C THR A 66 9.75 -6.91 -15.03
N GLY A 67 10.47 -7.41 -14.03
CA GLY A 67 11.55 -6.65 -13.39
C GLY A 67 11.02 -5.29 -12.89
N ALA A 68 11.77 -4.23 -13.08
CA ALA A 68 11.40 -2.89 -12.65
C ALA A 68 10.17 -2.27 -13.36
N GLN A 69 9.62 -2.95 -14.38
CA GLN A 69 8.35 -2.58 -15.04
C GLN A 69 7.13 -3.28 -14.45
N LEU A 70 7.30 -4.19 -13.49
CA LEU A 70 6.19 -4.88 -12.83
C LEU A 70 5.31 -3.89 -12.06
N TRP A 71 3.96 -4.02 -12.20
CA TRP A 71 3.05 -3.05 -11.60
C TRP A 71 1.80 -3.65 -10.92
N GLY A 72 1.52 -4.93 -11.06
CA GLY A 72 0.32 -5.50 -10.44
C GLY A 72 0.27 -7.02 -10.49
N PRO A 73 -0.78 -7.65 -9.96
CA PRO A 73 -0.92 -9.11 -9.84
C PRO A 73 -1.35 -9.80 -11.13
N GLY A 74 -1.65 -9.07 -12.19
CA GLY A 74 -2.16 -9.64 -13.45
C GLY A 74 -3.68 -9.88 -13.47
N VAL A 75 -4.39 -9.57 -12.40
CA VAL A 75 -5.86 -9.64 -12.35
C VAL A 75 -6.43 -8.23 -12.48
N GLU A 76 -7.36 -8.05 -13.41
CA GLU A 76 -8.02 -6.75 -13.58
C GLU A 76 -8.88 -6.42 -12.35
N PRO A 77 -8.91 -5.15 -11.87
CA PRO A 77 -9.68 -4.75 -10.69
C PRO A 77 -11.14 -5.21 -10.70
N THR A 78 -11.79 -5.13 -11.86
CA THR A 78 -13.20 -5.52 -12.03
C THR A 78 -13.45 -7.03 -12.02
N LYS A 79 -12.40 -7.83 -12.02
CA LYS A 79 -12.46 -9.31 -12.02
C LYS A 79 -12.03 -9.91 -10.69
N LEU A 80 -11.65 -9.09 -9.70
CA LEU A 80 -11.36 -9.57 -8.36
C LEU A 80 -12.65 -10.11 -7.72
N THR A 81 -12.60 -11.35 -7.25
CA THR A 81 -13.66 -12.00 -6.48
C THR A 81 -13.30 -12.11 -5.01
N GLU A 82 -12.00 -12.05 -4.70
CA GLU A 82 -11.43 -12.12 -3.36
C GLU A 82 -10.29 -11.12 -3.25
N ILE A 83 -10.17 -10.49 -2.10
CA ILE A 83 -9.17 -9.43 -1.91
C ILE A 83 -7.73 -9.95 -2.00
N GLY A 84 -7.47 -11.18 -1.57
CA GLY A 84 -6.15 -11.82 -1.64
C GLY A 84 -5.60 -11.98 -3.06
N GLN A 85 -6.45 -11.85 -4.09
CA GLN A 85 -6.00 -11.87 -5.50
C GLN A 85 -5.13 -10.67 -5.89
N VAL A 86 -4.97 -9.68 -5.02
CA VAL A 86 -4.03 -8.57 -5.21
C VAL A 86 -2.57 -8.98 -5.00
N HIS A 87 -2.33 -10.12 -4.34
CA HIS A 87 -0.99 -10.64 -4.12
C HIS A 87 -0.38 -11.17 -5.42
N ARG A 88 0.82 -10.68 -5.76
CA ARG A 88 1.49 -11.02 -7.02
C ARG A 88 2.13 -12.41 -6.99
N ARG A 89 2.79 -12.76 -5.90
CA ARG A 89 3.57 -14.01 -5.73
C ARG A 89 4.51 -14.31 -6.91
N VAL A 90 5.09 -13.25 -7.49
CA VAL A 90 6.09 -13.38 -8.56
C VAL A 90 7.43 -13.74 -7.92
N LYS A 91 8.09 -14.78 -8.44
CA LYS A 91 9.34 -15.30 -7.85
C LYS A 91 10.47 -14.27 -7.84
N ASP A 92 10.66 -13.58 -8.95
CA ASP A 92 11.75 -12.62 -9.15
C ASP A 92 11.21 -11.16 -9.12
N ASP A 93 10.24 -10.90 -8.23
CA ASP A 93 9.68 -9.57 -8.02
C ASP A 93 10.71 -8.67 -7.31
N PRO A 94 11.24 -7.63 -7.98
CA PRO A 94 12.25 -6.77 -7.39
C PRO A 94 11.70 -5.85 -6.30
N PHE A 95 10.36 -5.78 -6.15
CA PHE A 95 9.65 -4.97 -5.18
C PHE A 95 9.17 -5.80 -3.98
N ALA A 96 9.66 -7.04 -3.84
CA ALA A 96 9.22 -7.90 -2.77
C ALA A 96 10.37 -8.37 -1.89
N VAL A 97 10.07 -8.55 -0.61
CA VAL A 97 10.94 -9.18 0.38
C VAL A 97 10.25 -10.38 1.00
N GLY A 98 11.02 -11.40 1.35
CA GLY A 98 10.50 -12.66 1.88
C GLY A 98 10.29 -13.74 0.81
N LYS A 99 9.96 -14.96 1.29
CA LYS A 99 9.80 -16.14 0.43
C LYS A 99 8.55 -16.04 -0.44
N VAL A 100 8.64 -16.49 -1.69
CA VAL A 100 7.49 -16.48 -2.61
C VAL A 100 6.33 -17.37 -2.14
N ASP A 101 6.66 -18.42 -1.39
CA ASP A 101 5.74 -19.40 -0.82
C ASP A 101 5.39 -19.12 0.66
N ALA A 102 5.75 -17.94 1.19
CA ALA A 102 5.35 -17.54 2.53
C ALA A 102 3.83 -17.69 2.73
N PRO A 103 3.38 -18.23 3.87
CA PRO A 103 1.95 -18.48 4.12
C PRO A 103 1.11 -17.21 4.06
N VAL A 104 1.65 -16.07 4.50
CA VAL A 104 0.96 -14.77 4.44
C VAL A 104 1.71 -13.83 3.53
N VAL A 105 0.96 -13.13 2.66
CA VAL A 105 1.49 -12.01 1.85
C VAL A 105 0.88 -10.72 2.33
N ILE A 106 1.69 -9.68 2.37
CA ILE A 106 1.29 -8.30 2.58
C ILE A 106 1.49 -7.56 1.26
N SER A 107 0.43 -7.18 0.58
CA SER A 107 0.51 -6.21 -0.51
C SER A 107 0.38 -4.82 0.08
N GLU A 108 1.47 -4.07 0.06
CA GLU A 108 1.55 -2.69 0.53
C GLU A 108 1.37 -1.73 -0.66
N PHE A 109 0.44 -0.80 -0.56
CA PHE A 109 0.23 0.30 -1.50
C PHE A 109 0.73 1.58 -0.85
N SER A 110 1.80 2.14 -1.39
CA SER A 110 2.59 3.13 -0.67
C SER A 110 3.14 4.20 -1.60
N ASP A 111 3.58 5.30 -0.99
CA ASP A 111 4.08 6.49 -1.69
C ASP A 111 5.27 7.06 -0.90
N PHE A 112 6.39 7.25 -1.56
CA PHE A 112 7.60 7.77 -0.94
C PHE A 112 7.45 9.20 -0.39
N GLU A 113 6.51 9.98 -0.91
CA GLU A 113 6.20 11.33 -0.42
C GLU A 113 5.22 11.33 0.78
N CYS A 114 4.64 10.17 1.15
CA CYS A 114 3.64 10.10 2.20
C CYS A 114 4.27 10.04 3.60
N PRO A 115 4.00 11.01 4.49
CA PRO A 115 4.55 10.99 5.85
C PRO A 115 4.02 9.82 6.71
N PHE A 116 2.82 9.32 6.39
CA PHE A 116 2.27 8.15 7.07
C PHE A 116 2.93 6.85 6.61
N CYS A 117 3.37 6.77 5.32
CA CYS A 117 4.19 5.66 4.83
C CYS A 117 5.56 5.66 5.52
N SER A 118 6.20 6.84 5.61
CA SER A 118 7.44 7.00 6.38
C SER A 118 7.29 6.56 7.84
N ARG A 119 6.18 6.93 8.48
CA ARG A 119 5.90 6.49 9.86
C ARG A 119 5.78 4.96 9.96
N HIS A 120 5.04 4.34 9.03
CA HIS A 120 4.87 2.88 9.01
C HIS A 120 6.22 2.17 8.87
N VAL A 121 7.00 2.52 7.85
CA VAL A 121 8.29 1.87 7.59
C VAL A 121 9.27 2.07 8.74
N ASN A 122 9.31 3.27 9.35
CA ASN A 122 10.26 3.54 10.44
C ASN A 122 9.85 2.98 11.81
N GLN A 123 8.55 2.70 12.04
CA GLN A 123 8.06 2.36 13.38
C GLN A 123 7.39 0.99 13.47
N VAL A 124 6.78 0.50 12.40
CA VAL A 124 5.97 -0.73 12.38
C VAL A 124 6.63 -1.84 11.58
N GLU A 125 7.14 -1.53 10.39
CA GLU A 125 7.74 -2.52 9.49
C GLU A 125 8.89 -3.33 10.14
N PRO A 126 9.76 -2.77 11.03
CA PRO A 126 10.78 -3.57 11.69
C PRO A 126 10.24 -4.78 12.44
N LYS A 127 9.04 -4.68 13.03
CA LYS A 127 8.37 -5.81 13.67
C LYS A 127 7.83 -6.83 12.65
N ILE A 128 7.33 -6.35 11.52
CA ILE A 128 6.85 -7.23 10.44
C ILE A 128 8.03 -7.99 9.81
N MET A 129 9.20 -7.37 9.74
CA MET A 129 10.41 -8.01 9.20
C MET A 129 10.86 -9.23 10.00
N GLU A 130 10.56 -9.34 11.31
CA GLU A 130 10.80 -10.56 12.07
C GLU A 130 10.04 -11.77 11.46
N TYR A 131 8.78 -11.56 11.03
CA TYR A 131 7.98 -12.59 10.36
C TYR A 131 8.49 -12.91 8.96
N VAL A 132 9.08 -11.91 8.27
CA VAL A 132 9.71 -12.13 6.96
C VAL A 132 10.95 -13.00 7.10
N GLU A 133 11.79 -12.72 8.09
CA GLU A 133 13.00 -13.50 8.41
C GLU A 133 12.66 -14.94 8.80
N ASP A 134 11.58 -15.14 9.56
CA ASP A 134 11.05 -16.46 9.89
C ASP A 134 10.45 -17.19 8.66
N GLY A 135 10.30 -16.51 7.53
CA GLY A 135 9.71 -17.06 6.31
C GLY A 135 8.19 -17.20 6.36
N LYS A 136 7.53 -16.57 7.33
CA LYS A 136 6.08 -16.58 7.55
C LYS A 136 5.36 -15.53 6.72
N VAL A 137 6.03 -14.42 6.44
CA VAL A 137 5.47 -13.27 5.72
C VAL A 137 6.30 -12.94 4.49
N ARG A 138 5.63 -12.49 3.44
CA ARG A 138 6.20 -11.83 2.28
C ARG A 138 5.57 -10.45 2.15
N ILE A 139 6.36 -9.41 1.94
CA ILE A 139 5.88 -8.06 1.63
C ILE A 139 6.06 -7.80 0.14
N GLU A 140 5.05 -7.25 -0.52
CA GLU A 140 5.03 -6.88 -1.93
C GLU A 140 4.62 -5.41 -2.06
N TRP A 141 5.59 -4.55 -2.36
CA TRP A 141 5.36 -3.12 -2.60
C TRP A 141 4.59 -2.87 -3.89
N ASN A 142 3.65 -1.94 -3.85
CA ASN A 142 2.92 -1.42 -4.99
C ASN A 142 2.97 0.11 -4.97
N ASP A 143 3.44 0.72 -6.05
CA ASP A 143 3.43 2.18 -6.16
C ASP A 143 2.01 2.72 -6.19
N PHE A 144 1.76 3.69 -5.34
CA PHE A 144 0.56 4.50 -5.37
C PHE A 144 0.90 5.99 -5.10
N PRO A 145 1.63 6.65 -6.04
CA PRO A 145 2.14 8.00 -5.89
C PRO A 145 1.02 9.03 -6.08
N VAL A 146 0.40 9.43 -4.97
CA VAL A 146 -0.75 10.35 -4.92
C VAL A 146 -0.51 11.57 -4.02
N ASN A 147 0.65 11.66 -3.37
CA ASN A 147 0.97 12.68 -2.40
C ASN A 147 1.92 13.75 -2.98
N GLY A 148 1.35 14.68 -3.75
CA GLY A 148 2.08 15.82 -4.25
C GLY A 148 2.78 15.62 -5.60
N PRO A 149 3.43 16.67 -6.10
CA PRO A 149 3.99 16.69 -7.46
C PRO A 149 5.24 15.82 -7.63
N TYR A 150 5.96 15.54 -6.53
CA TYR A 150 7.21 14.77 -6.55
C TYR A 150 6.97 13.25 -6.40
N ALA A 151 5.75 12.82 -6.11
CA ALA A 151 5.44 11.43 -5.83
C ALA A 151 5.75 10.48 -7.00
N VAL A 152 5.47 10.91 -8.24
CA VAL A 152 5.77 10.12 -9.44
C VAL A 152 7.28 9.99 -9.65
N ASP A 153 8.04 11.07 -9.45
CA ASP A 153 9.50 11.05 -9.60
C ASP A 153 10.15 10.14 -8.54
N SER A 154 9.64 10.16 -7.29
CA SER A 154 10.07 9.27 -6.22
C SER A 154 9.80 7.79 -6.57
N ALA A 155 8.63 7.47 -7.13
CA ALA A 155 8.32 6.12 -7.59
C ALA A 155 9.24 5.66 -8.73
N LYS A 156 9.54 6.55 -9.71
CA LYS A 156 10.48 6.28 -10.80
C LYS A 156 11.89 6.02 -10.28
N ALA A 157 12.33 6.79 -9.28
CA ALA A 157 13.62 6.59 -8.63
C ALA A 157 13.69 5.22 -7.90
N GLY A 158 12.62 4.82 -7.18
CA GLY A 158 12.51 3.49 -6.61
C GLY A 158 12.64 2.38 -7.65
N ARG A 159 12.00 2.54 -8.83
CA ARG A 159 12.11 1.59 -9.95
C ARG A 159 13.50 1.56 -10.56
N ALA A 160 14.20 2.69 -10.63
CA ALA A 160 15.60 2.73 -11.09
C ALA A 160 16.55 2.00 -10.12
N ALA A 161 16.28 2.03 -8.82
CA ALA A 161 16.99 1.21 -7.85
C ALA A 161 16.65 -0.29 -8.01
N ALA A 162 15.38 -0.62 -8.24
CA ALA A 162 14.90 -1.98 -8.50
C ALA A 162 15.56 -2.62 -9.72
N GLU A 163 15.79 -1.85 -10.78
CA GLU A 163 16.50 -2.29 -11.99
C GLU A 163 17.92 -2.80 -11.70
N GLN A 164 18.53 -2.32 -10.63
CA GLN A 164 19.86 -2.72 -10.17
C GLN A 164 19.81 -3.63 -8.93
N GLY A 165 18.63 -4.17 -8.58
CA GLY A 165 18.43 -5.09 -7.48
C GLY A 165 18.63 -4.45 -6.10
N LYS A 166 18.30 -3.16 -5.96
CA LYS A 166 18.52 -2.35 -4.76
C LYS A 166 17.26 -1.62 -4.26
N PHE A 167 16.09 -2.14 -4.61
CA PHE A 167 14.83 -1.50 -4.20
C PHE A 167 14.64 -1.45 -2.69
N ALA A 168 14.84 -2.58 -1.99
CA ALA A 168 14.59 -2.66 -0.55
C ALA A 168 15.53 -1.71 0.22
N GLU A 169 16.83 -1.78 -0.08
CA GLU A 169 17.82 -0.90 0.55
C GLU A 169 17.56 0.58 0.23
N TYR A 170 17.14 0.88 -1.00
CA TYR A 170 16.80 2.23 -1.42
C TYR A 170 15.59 2.77 -0.67
N LYS A 171 14.51 1.96 -0.56
CA LYS A 171 13.31 2.28 0.21
C LYS A 171 13.67 2.62 1.65
N ASP A 172 14.49 1.79 2.28
CA ASP A 172 14.87 1.96 3.68
C ASP A 172 15.66 3.27 3.90
N VAL A 173 16.63 3.57 3.02
CA VAL A 173 17.42 4.80 3.08
C VAL A 173 16.52 6.04 2.90
N LEU A 174 15.64 6.03 1.89
CA LEU A 174 14.75 7.15 1.63
C LEU A 174 13.81 7.42 2.81
N TYR A 175 13.19 6.37 3.37
CA TYR A 175 12.30 6.54 4.52
C TYR A 175 13.04 6.87 5.80
N ALA A 176 14.28 6.43 5.98
CA ALA A 176 15.11 6.89 7.08
C ALA A 176 15.39 8.41 7.00
N ALA A 177 15.65 8.91 5.79
CA ALA A 177 15.85 10.35 5.54
C ALA A 177 14.57 11.17 5.77
N SER A 178 13.39 10.61 5.50
CA SER A 178 12.10 11.27 5.72
C SER A 178 11.58 11.16 7.16
N LYS A 179 12.31 10.49 8.04
CA LYS A 179 11.91 10.34 9.46
C LYS A 179 11.81 11.69 10.16
N GLY A 180 10.59 12.02 10.61
CA GLY A 180 10.34 13.28 11.33
C GLY A 180 10.16 14.49 10.41
N VAL A 181 10.19 14.32 9.11
CA VAL A 181 9.83 15.38 8.15
C VAL A 181 8.33 15.67 8.29
N SER A 182 7.99 16.95 8.42
CA SER A 182 6.59 17.40 8.46
C SER A 182 6.11 17.70 7.04
N GLY A 183 5.00 17.08 6.63
CA GLY A 183 4.49 17.21 5.25
C GLY A 183 5.17 16.25 4.28
N HIS A 184 5.23 16.66 3.02
CA HIS A 184 5.89 15.90 1.95
C HIS A 184 7.37 16.27 1.90
N PRO A 185 8.29 15.28 1.76
CA PRO A 185 9.73 15.55 1.72
C PRO A 185 10.19 16.41 0.54
N GLU A 186 9.51 16.30 -0.61
CA GLU A 186 9.81 17.04 -1.84
C GLU A 186 11.26 16.83 -2.33
N TYR A 187 11.72 15.60 -2.33
CA TYR A 187 13.06 15.24 -2.75
C TYR A 187 13.31 15.49 -4.23
N THR A 188 14.51 15.95 -4.54
CA THR A 188 15.00 16.19 -5.90
C THR A 188 15.73 14.98 -6.44
N ILE A 189 16.04 14.99 -7.76
CA ILE A 189 16.84 13.92 -8.36
C ILE A 189 18.23 13.79 -7.73
N ASP A 190 18.82 14.88 -7.22
CA ASP A 190 20.12 14.82 -6.56
C ASP A 190 20.03 14.14 -5.19
N ASP A 191 18.92 14.32 -4.46
CA ASP A 191 18.62 13.58 -3.24
C ASP A 191 18.45 12.10 -3.55
N PHE A 192 17.68 11.75 -4.58
CA PHE A 192 17.49 10.35 -5.00
C PHE A 192 18.81 9.66 -5.36
N VAL A 193 19.72 10.36 -6.06
CA VAL A 193 21.06 9.82 -6.37
C VAL A 193 21.87 9.63 -5.10
N GLY A 194 21.74 10.54 -4.13
CA GLY A 194 22.34 10.40 -2.80
C GLY A 194 21.87 9.14 -2.09
N PHE A 195 20.56 8.91 -2.03
CA PHE A 195 19.95 7.72 -1.44
C PHE A 195 20.35 6.44 -2.19
N ALA A 196 20.37 6.47 -3.53
CA ALA A 196 20.80 5.35 -4.34
C ALA A 196 22.27 4.95 -4.07
N LYS A 197 23.13 5.94 -3.90
CA LYS A 197 24.55 5.70 -3.52
C LYS A 197 24.64 5.05 -2.14
N GLU A 198 23.92 5.52 -1.16
CA GLU A 198 23.87 4.97 0.19
C GLU A 198 23.30 3.54 0.20
N ALA A 199 22.26 3.28 -0.59
CA ALA A 199 21.66 1.97 -0.80
C ALA A 199 22.57 0.97 -1.55
N GLY A 200 23.71 1.42 -2.08
CA GLY A 200 24.66 0.58 -2.79
C GLY A 200 24.30 0.31 -4.25
N VAL A 201 23.51 1.20 -4.88
CA VAL A 201 23.31 1.21 -6.33
C VAL A 201 24.66 1.47 -7.01
N LYS A 202 25.06 0.61 -7.95
CA LYS A 202 26.41 0.64 -8.51
C LYS A 202 26.59 1.66 -9.64
N ASP A 203 25.62 1.74 -10.53
CA ASP A 203 25.64 2.62 -11.69
C ASP A 203 24.70 3.81 -11.44
N LEU A 204 25.25 4.88 -10.85
CA LEU A 204 24.49 6.09 -10.51
C LEU A 204 24.13 6.93 -11.73
N ASP A 205 24.90 6.88 -12.81
CA ASP A 205 24.59 7.58 -14.06
C ASP A 205 23.38 6.91 -14.72
N LYS A 206 23.39 5.55 -14.78
CA LYS A 206 22.22 4.79 -15.26
C LYS A 206 21.00 5.04 -14.37
N PHE A 207 21.16 5.03 -13.03
CA PHE A 207 20.07 5.31 -12.09
C PHE A 207 19.42 6.67 -12.38
N ARG A 208 20.23 7.73 -12.49
CA ARG A 208 19.76 9.09 -12.80
C ARG A 208 19.05 9.13 -14.15
N ALA A 209 19.64 8.57 -15.19
CA ALA A 209 19.05 8.53 -16.53
C ALA A 209 17.70 7.78 -16.53
N ASP A 210 17.64 6.62 -15.89
CA ASP A 210 16.41 5.82 -15.81
C ASP A 210 15.33 6.55 -14.98
N ALA A 211 15.68 7.14 -13.84
CA ALA A 211 14.73 7.83 -12.95
C ALA A 211 14.13 9.09 -13.59
N THR A 212 14.88 9.79 -14.45
CA THR A 212 14.42 11.03 -15.08
C THR A 212 13.81 10.85 -16.47
N SER A 213 13.90 9.65 -17.05
CA SER A 213 13.30 9.34 -18.35
C SER A 213 11.82 8.95 -18.22
N ASP A 214 11.19 8.70 -19.36
CA ASP A 214 9.82 8.13 -19.45
C ASP A 214 9.76 6.61 -19.26
N LYS A 215 10.91 5.98 -19.00
CA LYS A 215 11.07 4.51 -18.92
C LYS A 215 10.02 3.85 -18.02
N TYR A 216 9.68 4.45 -16.90
CA TYR A 216 8.77 3.89 -15.90
C TYR A 216 7.38 4.54 -15.87
N ASP A 217 7.12 5.54 -16.71
CA ASP A 217 5.87 6.31 -16.69
C ASP A 217 4.64 5.41 -16.84
N GLU A 218 4.67 4.47 -17.79
CA GLU A 218 3.55 3.55 -18.02
C GLU A 218 3.36 2.59 -16.82
N ALA A 219 4.43 2.07 -16.25
CA ALA A 219 4.35 1.16 -15.12
C ALA A 219 3.80 1.86 -13.86
N VAL A 220 4.27 3.07 -13.56
CA VAL A 220 3.77 3.89 -12.43
C VAL A 220 2.31 4.27 -12.64
N LYS A 221 1.93 4.70 -13.85
CA LYS A 221 0.54 5.00 -14.21
C LYS A 221 -0.37 3.79 -14.04
N ASN A 222 0.06 2.62 -14.50
CA ASN A 222 -0.71 1.40 -14.41
C ASN A 222 -0.85 0.92 -12.95
N ALA A 223 0.21 1.03 -12.14
CA ALA A 223 0.16 0.73 -10.71
C ALA A 223 -0.84 1.64 -9.98
N THR A 224 -0.79 2.95 -10.26
CA THR A 224 -1.73 3.93 -9.70
C THR A 224 -3.17 3.64 -10.11
N ALA A 225 -3.39 3.36 -11.40
CA ALA A 225 -4.72 3.04 -11.92
C ALA A 225 -5.25 1.73 -11.31
N TYR A 226 -4.40 0.73 -11.13
CA TYR A 226 -4.75 -0.53 -10.48
C TYR A 226 -5.19 -0.30 -9.03
N ALA A 227 -4.37 0.38 -8.22
CA ALA A 227 -4.68 0.68 -6.82
C ALA A 227 -6.02 1.43 -6.69
N SER A 228 -6.22 2.48 -7.50
CA SER A 228 -7.49 3.20 -7.55
C SER A 228 -8.66 2.31 -7.99
N GLY A 229 -8.43 1.44 -8.98
CA GLY A 229 -9.45 0.53 -9.54
C GLY A 229 -9.95 -0.52 -8.55
N ILE A 230 -9.13 -0.91 -7.57
CA ILE A 230 -9.52 -1.80 -6.47
C ILE A 230 -10.05 -1.05 -5.23
N GLY A 231 -10.24 0.27 -5.34
CA GLY A 231 -10.86 1.09 -4.31
C GLY A 231 -9.90 1.64 -3.25
N ILE A 232 -8.58 1.60 -3.47
CA ILE A 232 -7.61 2.25 -2.58
C ILE A 232 -7.65 3.76 -2.84
N THR A 233 -7.82 4.55 -1.78
CA THR A 233 -8.04 6.00 -1.85
C THR A 233 -6.94 6.81 -1.16
N GLY A 234 -5.96 6.16 -0.54
CA GLY A 234 -4.87 6.84 0.18
C GLY A 234 -3.78 5.87 0.61
N THR A 235 -2.66 6.43 1.08
CA THR A 235 -1.47 5.70 1.49
C THR A 235 -1.10 5.94 2.96
N PRO A 236 -0.47 4.96 3.61
CA PRO A 236 -0.31 3.59 3.12
C PRO A 236 -1.64 2.82 3.20
N ALA A 237 -1.78 1.79 2.37
CA ALA A 237 -2.87 0.82 2.48
C ALA A 237 -2.29 -0.59 2.31
N PHE A 238 -2.88 -1.57 2.97
CA PHE A 238 -2.34 -2.92 3.02
C PHE A 238 -3.44 -3.95 2.80
N VAL A 239 -3.09 -5.02 2.11
CA VAL A 239 -3.85 -6.27 2.14
C VAL A 239 -2.95 -7.33 2.74
N ILE A 240 -3.32 -7.87 3.90
CA ILE A 240 -2.60 -8.90 4.64
C ILE A 240 -3.42 -10.18 4.56
N GLY A 241 -2.97 -11.16 3.78
CA GLY A 241 -3.80 -12.30 3.44
C GLY A 241 -5.13 -11.86 2.83
N GLU A 242 -6.23 -12.07 3.54
CA GLU A 242 -7.58 -11.65 3.14
C GLU A 242 -8.10 -10.43 3.91
N THR A 243 -7.23 -9.73 4.66
CA THR A 243 -7.64 -8.60 5.51
C THR A 243 -7.08 -7.28 4.99
N PHE A 244 -7.95 -6.29 4.75
CA PHE A 244 -7.58 -4.93 4.36
C PHE A 244 -7.32 -4.06 5.58
N ILE A 245 -6.22 -3.29 5.55
CA ILE A 245 -5.87 -2.27 6.54
C ILE A 245 -5.65 -0.94 5.83
N SER A 246 -6.32 0.11 6.28
CA SER A 246 -6.14 1.47 5.76
C SER A 246 -5.30 2.31 6.71
N GLY A 247 -4.30 3.00 6.17
CA GLY A 247 -3.44 3.92 6.90
C GLY A 247 -2.38 3.25 7.77
N ALA A 248 -1.48 4.07 8.31
CA ALA A 248 -0.43 3.63 9.23
C ALA A 248 -1.03 3.38 10.62
N GLN A 249 -1.62 2.21 10.82
CA GLN A 249 -2.17 1.75 12.09
C GLN A 249 -1.03 1.42 13.09
N PRO A 250 -1.34 1.27 14.39
CA PRO A 250 -0.39 0.80 15.39
C PRO A 250 0.19 -0.59 15.05
N GLU A 251 1.40 -0.87 15.52
CA GLU A 251 2.10 -2.15 15.33
C GLU A 251 1.23 -3.35 15.72
N GLU A 252 0.55 -3.28 16.87
CA GLU A 252 -0.35 -4.33 17.37
C GLU A 252 -1.40 -4.74 16.33
N THR A 253 -1.97 -3.78 15.59
CA THR A 253 -2.97 -4.07 14.54
C THR A 253 -2.38 -4.95 13.43
N PHE A 254 -1.13 -4.71 13.05
CA PHE A 254 -0.44 -5.52 12.04
C PHE A 254 -0.12 -6.91 12.58
N VAL A 255 0.44 -6.99 13.79
CA VAL A 255 0.79 -8.25 14.45
C VAL A 255 -0.44 -9.14 14.60
N ASP A 256 -1.52 -8.62 15.16
CA ASP A 256 -2.77 -9.39 15.35
C ASP A 256 -3.35 -9.88 14.02
N THR A 257 -3.25 -9.04 12.98
CA THR A 257 -3.74 -9.42 11.64
C THR A 257 -2.86 -10.50 11.03
N ILE A 258 -1.54 -10.39 11.12
CA ILE A 258 -0.59 -11.40 10.62
C ILE A 258 -0.83 -12.73 11.33
N GLU A 259 -0.91 -12.75 12.67
CA GLU A 259 -1.13 -13.97 13.44
C GLU A 259 -2.47 -14.64 13.09
N LYS A 260 -3.51 -13.84 12.90
CA LYS A 260 -4.82 -14.34 12.44
C LYS A 260 -4.74 -14.99 11.07
N GLU A 261 -4.05 -14.35 10.11
CA GLU A 261 -3.92 -14.88 8.75
C GLU A 261 -2.99 -16.13 8.72
N LEU A 262 -1.94 -16.17 9.56
CA LEU A 262 -1.10 -17.36 9.76
C LEU A 262 -1.92 -18.53 10.32
N SER A 263 -2.78 -18.26 11.30
CA SER A 263 -3.66 -19.29 11.86
C SER A 263 -4.62 -19.86 10.82
N LYS A 264 -5.20 -19.02 9.94
CA LYS A 264 -6.04 -19.47 8.82
C LYS A 264 -5.26 -20.33 7.82
N ALA A 265 -3.99 -19.99 7.59
CA ALA A 265 -3.11 -20.75 6.70
C ALA A 265 -2.56 -22.05 7.34
N GLY A 266 -2.85 -22.33 8.62
CA GLY A 266 -2.30 -23.46 9.35
C GLY A 266 -0.80 -23.36 9.62
N ALA A 267 -0.27 -22.14 9.72
CA ALA A 267 1.16 -21.82 9.84
C ALA A 267 1.50 -20.98 11.10
N ALA A 268 0.59 -20.95 12.08
CA ALA A 268 0.78 -20.25 13.35
C ALA A 268 1.78 -20.98 14.27
#